data_8bc4518781d1939454026369bd48db4d
#
_entry.id   8bc4518781d1939454026369bd48db4d
#
_cell.length_a   1.000
_cell.length_b   1.000
_cell.length_c   1.000
_cell.angle_alpha   90.00
_cell.angle_beta   90.00
_cell.angle_gamma   90.00
#
_symmetry.space_group_name_H-M   'P 1'
#
loop_
_entity.id
_entity.type
_entity.pdbx_description
1 polymer ?
#
loop_
_entity_poly.entity_id
_entity_poly.type
_entity_poly.pdbx_seq_one_letter_code
_entity_poly.pdbx_strand_id
1 'polypeptide(L)'
;MWEATERTLEIIKPGTSCSEIYSKLSQSLTTNSVSVGRMGHGLGLQLTEPPSIMKNDKTLLEKNMIITLEPSIEMDDDKILVQEENLLVTENGYKLLSTRTPENLPIIN
;
A
#
# COMPACT_ATOMS: atom_id res chain seq x y z
N MET A 1 5.97 -8.66 -4.58
CA MET A 1 5.29 -7.38 -4.29
C MET A 1 3.90 -7.26 -4.92
N TRP A 2 3.76 -7.62 -6.14
CA TRP A 2 2.44 -7.54 -6.82
C TRP A 2 1.37 -8.35 -6.09
N GLU A 3 1.67 -9.61 -5.75
CA GLU A 3 0.74 -10.45 -4.99
C GLU A 3 0.42 -9.90 -3.60
N ALA A 4 1.41 -9.31 -2.93
CA ALA A 4 1.20 -8.70 -1.62
C ALA A 4 0.17 -7.57 -1.72
N THR A 5 0.27 -6.74 -2.75
CA THR A 5 -0.70 -5.69 -3.00
C THR A 5 -2.07 -6.27 -3.33
N GLU A 6 -2.14 -7.29 -4.20
CA GLU A 6 -3.40 -7.93 -4.56
C GLU A 6 -4.15 -8.46 -3.33
N ARG A 7 -3.46 -9.19 -2.47
CA ARG A 7 -4.05 -9.72 -1.23
C ARG A 7 -4.47 -8.62 -0.27
N THR A 8 -3.72 -7.53 -0.24
CA THR A 8 -4.04 -6.39 0.62
C THR A 8 -5.27 -5.64 0.12
N LEU A 9 -5.41 -5.50 -1.19
CA LEU A 9 -6.58 -4.85 -1.78
C LEU A 9 -7.89 -5.53 -1.36
N GLU A 10 -7.86 -6.83 -1.10
CA GLU A 10 -9.05 -7.58 -0.67
C GLU A 10 -9.62 -7.11 0.68
N ILE A 11 -8.78 -6.51 1.54
CA ILE A 11 -9.23 -6.03 2.86
C ILE A 11 -9.48 -4.52 2.91
N ILE A 12 -9.27 -3.80 1.81
CA ILE A 12 -9.47 -2.35 1.79
C ILE A 12 -10.96 -2.02 1.75
N LYS A 13 -11.44 -1.48 2.86
CA LYS A 13 -12.82 -1.03 3.02
C LYS A 13 -12.92 -0.18 4.29
N PRO A 14 -14.01 0.58 4.47
CA PRO A 14 -14.21 1.29 5.73
C PRO A 14 -14.18 0.33 6.93
N GLY A 15 -13.52 0.75 8.00
CA GLY A 15 -13.39 -0.06 9.21
C GLY A 15 -12.09 -0.86 9.32
N THR A 16 -11.37 -1.06 8.22
CA THR A 16 -10.06 -1.71 8.26
C THR A 16 -9.03 -0.73 8.83
N SER A 17 -8.20 -1.17 9.78
CA SER A 17 -7.18 -0.32 10.36
C SER A 17 -5.91 -0.28 9.51
N CYS A 18 -5.18 0.81 9.61
CA CYS A 18 -3.89 0.94 8.94
C CYS A 18 -2.90 -0.14 9.38
N SER A 19 -2.93 -0.52 10.66
CA SER A 19 -2.07 -1.60 11.17
C SER A 19 -2.42 -2.96 10.56
N GLU A 20 -3.69 -3.24 10.27
CA GLU A 20 -4.09 -4.46 9.57
C GLU A 20 -3.58 -4.48 8.14
N ILE A 21 -3.66 -3.34 7.46
CA ILE A 21 -3.13 -3.19 6.10
C ILE A 21 -1.63 -3.42 6.09
N TYR A 22 -0.92 -2.80 7.03
CA TYR A 22 0.53 -2.99 7.19
C TYR A 22 0.87 -4.46 7.40
N SER A 23 0.16 -5.13 8.30
CA SER A 23 0.38 -6.55 8.60
C SER A 23 0.15 -7.43 7.37
N LYS A 24 -0.91 -7.14 6.62
CA LYS A 24 -1.23 -7.91 5.41
C LYS A 24 -0.15 -7.77 4.35
N LEU A 25 0.32 -6.56 4.10
CA LEU A 25 1.42 -6.30 3.17
C LEU A 25 2.69 -7.01 3.63
N SER A 26 3.05 -6.86 4.91
CA SER A 26 4.27 -7.45 5.46
C SER A 26 4.28 -8.97 5.40
N GLN A 27 3.18 -9.62 5.72
CA GLN A 27 3.05 -11.08 5.69
C GLN A 27 3.19 -11.65 4.28
N SER A 28 2.77 -10.88 3.30
CA SER A 28 2.78 -11.32 1.91
C SER A 28 4.09 -11.03 1.19
N LEU A 29 4.98 -10.26 1.81
CA LEU A 29 6.32 -10.03 1.28
C LEU A 29 7.24 -11.15 1.77
N THR A 30 7.87 -11.85 0.83
CA THR A 30 8.66 -13.07 1.12
C THR A 30 10.13 -12.80 1.38
N THR A 31 10.55 -11.56 1.43
CA THR A 31 11.96 -11.21 1.66
C THR A 31 12.20 -10.83 3.11
N ASN A 32 13.40 -11.14 3.63
CA ASN A 32 13.80 -10.78 4.98
C ASN A 32 14.12 -9.29 5.13
N SER A 33 14.13 -8.55 4.05
CA SER A 33 14.47 -7.13 4.02
C SER A 33 13.23 -6.29 3.70
N VAL A 34 12.22 -6.40 4.55
CA VAL A 34 11.07 -5.51 4.47
C VAL A 34 11.53 -4.13 4.93
N SER A 35 11.28 -3.13 4.14
CA SER A 35 11.57 -1.75 4.51
C SER A 35 10.94 -1.43 5.86
N VAL A 36 11.74 -0.86 6.76
CA VAL A 36 11.32 -0.47 8.10
C VAL A 36 10.67 0.92 8.02
N GLY A 37 9.56 1.04 7.35
CA GLY A 37 8.88 2.31 7.23
C GLY A 37 7.41 2.12 6.99
N ARG A 38 6.74 3.19 6.68
CA ARG A 38 5.34 3.11 6.29
C ARG A 38 5.22 2.51 4.90
N MET A 39 4.14 1.80 4.68
CA MET A 39 3.83 1.16 3.40
C MET A 39 2.68 1.86 2.68
N GLY A 40 2.46 3.11 3.00
CA GLY A 40 1.44 3.96 2.40
C GLY A 40 1.09 5.13 3.31
N HIS A 41 0.26 6.01 2.80
CA HIS A 41 -0.17 7.20 3.53
C HIS A 41 -1.46 7.78 2.95
N GLY A 42 -2.04 8.71 3.69
CA GLY A 42 -3.14 9.53 3.19
C GLY A 42 -2.66 10.48 2.10
N LEU A 43 -3.56 10.80 1.19
CA LEU A 43 -3.33 11.69 0.07
C LEU A 43 -4.55 12.60 -0.05
N GLY A 44 -4.35 13.91 -0.08
CA GLY A 44 -5.46 14.85 -0.14
C GLY A 44 -4.98 16.22 -0.55
N LEU A 45 -5.14 17.22 0.33
CA LEU A 45 -4.64 18.57 0.08
C LEU A 45 -3.11 18.59 0.04
N GLN A 46 -2.47 17.66 0.74
CA GLN A 46 -1.03 17.49 0.71
C GLN A 46 -0.66 16.19 0.02
N LEU A 47 0.54 16.15 -0.53
CA LEU A 47 1.07 14.93 -1.15
C LEU A 47 1.16 13.78 -0.15
N THR A 48 1.49 14.11 1.09
CA THR A 48 1.56 13.13 2.18
C THR A 48 0.85 13.72 3.39
N GLU A 49 -0.16 13.01 3.86
CA GLU A 49 -0.89 13.39 5.07
C GLU A 49 -1.35 12.13 5.83
N PRO A 50 -1.79 12.26 7.09
CA PRO A 50 -2.34 11.11 7.83
C PRO A 50 -3.52 10.47 7.10
N PRO A 51 -3.77 9.18 7.31
CA PRO A 51 -3.03 8.27 8.18
C PRO A 51 -1.75 7.74 7.54
N SER A 52 -0.97 6.97 8.31
CA SER A 52 0.19 6.24 7.80
C SER A 52 -0.08 4.74 7.88
N ILE A 53 0.26 4.02 6.81
CA ILE A 53 0.16 2.56 6.80
C ILE A 53 1.39 2.02 7.53
N MET A 54 1.29 1.91 8.84
CA MET A 54 2.37 1.51 9.74
C MET A 54 1.84 0.53 10.79
N LYS A 55 2.77 -0.22 11.37
CA LYS A 55 2.45 -1.23 12.38
C LYS A 55 1.64 -0.69 13.56
N ASN A 56 1.94 0.53 13.98
CA ASN A 56 1.35 1.13 15.17
C ASN A 56 0.22 2.12 14.89
N ASP A 57 -0.13 2.33 13.63
CA ASP A 57 -1.23 3.25 13.29
C ASP A 57 -2.56 2.48 13.31
N LYS A 58 -3.37 2.79 14.30
CA LYS A 58 -4.69 2.14 14.51
C LYS A 58 -5.84 2.88 13.82
N THR A 59 -5.55 3.90 13.03
CA THR A 59 -6.59 4.66 12.32
C THR A 59 -7.40 3.72 11.42
N LEU A 60 -8.71 3.83 11.51
CA LEU A 60 -9.63 3.06 10.67
C LEU A 60 -9.87 3.80 9.37
N LEU A 61 -9.90 3.07 8.26
CA LEU A 61 -10.27 3.66 6.98
C LEU A 61 -11.73 4.10 7.02
N GLU A 62 -12.00 5.23 6.40
CA GLU A 62 -13.34 5.78 6.23
C GLU A 62 -13.60 6.01 4.75
N LYS A 63 -14.88 5.93 4.39
CA LYS A 63 -15.34 6.28 3.04
C LYS A 63 -14.80 7.65 2.61
N ASN A 64 -14.39 7.74 1.37
CA ASN A 64 -13.83 8.93 0.72
C ASN A 64 -12.39 9.27 1.09
N MET A 65 -11.73 8.47 1.92
CA MET A 65 -10.29 8.61 2.09
C MET A 65 -9.56 8.23 0.82
N ILE A 66 -8.52 8.97 0.50
CA ILE A 66 -7.57 8.61 -0.56
C ILE A 66 -6.28 8.20 0.14
N ILE A 67 -5.81 7.01 -0.18
CA ILE A 67 -4.58 6.47 0.40
C ILE A 67 -3.69 5.90 -0.70
N THR A 68 -2.42 5.79 -0.37
CA THR A 68 -1.46 5.03 -1.19
C THR A 68 -1.18 3.68 -0.53
N LEU A 69 -0.92 2.69 -1.35
CA LEU A 69 -0.25 1.45 -0.92
C LEU A 69 1.08 1.43 -1.67
N GLU A 70 2.17 1.48 -0.94
CA GLU A 70 3.50 1.57 -1.55
C GLU A 70 4.50 0.67 -0.82
N PRO A 71 4.28 -0.65 -0.86
CA PRO A 71 5.25 -1.57 -0.29
C PRO A 71 6.61 -1.40 -0.98
N SER A 72 7.66 -1.47 -0.19
CA SER A 72 9.01 -1.37 -0.69
C SER A 72 9.85 -2.52 -0.16
N ILE A 73 10.78 -3.00 -0.95
CA ILE A 73 11.75 -3.99 -0.55
C ILE A 73 13.15 -3.51 -0.89
N GLU A 74 14.09 -3.81 -0.01
CA GLU A 74 15.49 -3.59 -0.32
C GLU A 74 15.98 -4.74 -1.19
N MET A 75 16.71 -4.39 -2.23
CA MET A 75 17.36 -5.33 -3.12
C MET A 75 18.86 -5.30 -2.84
N ASP A 76 19.60 -6.21 -3.44
CA ASP A 76 21.05 -6.19 -3.36
C ASP A 76 21.60 -4.86 -3.91
N ASP A 77 22.78 -4.44 -3.44
CA ASP A 77 23.46 -3.22 -3.89
C ASP A 77 22.75 -1.90 -3.52
N ASP A 78 22.12 -1.86 -2.34
CA ASP A 78 21.45 -0.66 -1.80
C ASP A 78 20.33 -0.10 -2.70
N LYS A 79 19.74 -0.96 -3.51
CA LYS A 79 18.60 -0.59 -4.36
C LYS A 79 17.28 -0.90 -3.65
N ILE A 80 16.30 -0.08 -3.91
CA ILE A 80 14.95 -0.24 -3.37
C ILE A 80 13.97 -0.41 -4.54
N LEU A 81 13.11 -1.40 -4.44
CA LEU A 81 11.99 -1.58 -5.35
C LEU A 81 10.70 -1.15 -4.65
N VAL A 82 9.95 -0.28 -5.28
CA VAL A 82 8.67 0.22 -4.77
C VAL A 82 7.60 -0.01 -5.84
N GLN A 83 6.44 -0.48 -5.42
CA GLN A 83 5.23 -0.47 -6.25
C GLN A 83 4.18 0.36 -5.53
N GLU A 84 3.63 1.34 -6.21
CA GLU A 84 2.66 2.25 -5.62
C GLU A 84 1.31 2.17 -6.33
N GLU A 85 0.27 2.08 -5.55
CA GLU A 85 -1.11 2.21 -5.99
C GLU A 85 -1.80 3.32 -5.22
N ASN A 86 -2.60 4.10 -5.94
CA ASN A 86 -3.41 5.17 -5.35
C ASN A 86 -4.87 4.76 -5.40
N LEU A 87 -5.56 4.82 -4.28
CA LEU A 87 -6.94 4.36 -4.21
C LEU A 87 -7.84 5.27 -3.39
N LEU A 88 -9.10 5.27 -3.78
CA LEU A 88 -10.18 5.88 -3.05
C LEU A 88 -10.91 4.80 -2.28
N VAL A 89 -11.10 4.99 -0.97
CA VAL A 89 -11.92 4.10 -0.15
C VAL A 89 -13.39 4.40 -0.45
N THR A 90 -14.10 3.38 -0.89
CA THR A 90 -15.54 3.49 -1.20
C THR A 90 -16.37 2.89 -0.08
N GLU A 91 -17.69 2.95 -0.20
CA GLU A 91 -18.61 2.45 0.82
C GLU A 91 -18.36 0.99 1.20
N ASN A 92 -18.03 0.13 0.23
CA ASN A 92 -17.87 -1.31 0.43
C ASN A 92 -16.51 -1.85 0.02
N GLY A 93 -15.57 -1.00 -0.34
CA GLY A 93 -14.27 -1.44 -0.82
C GLY A 93 -13.41 -0.27 -1.25
N TYR A 94 -12.90 -0.34 -2.47
CA TYR A 94 -11.99 0.68 -3.02
C TYR A 94 -12.20 0.86 -4.52
N LYS A 95 -11.64 1.97 -5.02
CA LYS A 95 -11.52 2.25 -6.44
C LYS A 95 -10.10 2.69 -6.73
N LEU A 96 -9.45 2.07 -7.71
CA LEU A 96 -8.13 2.52 -8.15
C LEU A 96 -8.26 3.86 -8.87
N LEU A 97 -7.37 4.79 -8.54
CA LEU A 97 -7.31 6.12 -9.17
C LEU A 97 -6.35 6.17 -10.35
N SER A 98 -5.51 5.16 -10.49
CA SER A 98 -4.56 5.02 -11.59
C SER A 98 -4.57 3.59 -12.10
N THR A 99 -3.97 3.35 -13.25
CA THR A 99 -3.84 2.01 -13.81
C THR A 99 -3.05 1.13 -12.86
N ARG A 100 -3.58 -0.06 -12.58
CA ARG A 100 -2.91 -1.05 -11.74
C ARG A 100 -1.52 -1.38 -12.29
N THR A 101 -0.51 -1.34 -11.44
CA THR A 101 0.84 -1.76 -11.81
C THR A 101 0.80 -3.21 -12.33
N PRO A 102 1.43 -3.51 -13.46
CA PRO A 102 1.42 -4.89 -13.99
C PRO A 102 2.21 -5.84 -13.10
N GLU A 103 1.86 -7.11 -13.14
CA GLU A 103 2.55 -8.16 -12.38
C GLU A 103 4.04 -8.23 -12.71
N ASN A 104 4.36 -8.08 -13.97
CA ASN A 104 5.74 -8.05 -14.46
C ASN A 104 6.08 -6.66 -14.96
N LEU A 105 7.27 -6.17 -14.60
CA LEU A 105 7.73 -4.88 -15.08
C LEU A 105 7.89 -4.93 -16.62
N PRO A 106 7.37 -3.95 -17.33
CA PRO A 106 7.52 -3.92 -18.79
C PRO A 106 8.99 -3.69 -19.18
N ILE A 107 9.41 -4.35 -20.23
CA ILE A 107 10.73 -4.15 -20.81
C ILE A 107 10.59 -3.09 -21.91
N ILE A 108 11.36 -2.03 -21.77
CA ILE A 108 11.40 -0.93 -22.74
C ILE A 108 12.65 -1.11 -23.61
N ASN A 109 12.44 -1.29 -24.88
CA ASN A 109 13.53 -1.45 -25.85
C ASN A 109 13.81 -0.14 -26.57
#